data_45ed21fe2aae2fedde810e2bface83a4
#
_entry.id   45ed21fe2aae2fedde810e2bface83a4
#
_cell.length_a   1.000
_cell.length_b   1.000
_cell.length_c   1.000
_cell.angle_alpha   90.00
_cell.angle_beta   90.00
_cell.angle_gamma   90.00
#
_symmetry.space_group_name_H-M   'P 1'
#
loop_
_entity.id
_entity.type
_entity.pdbx_description
1 polymer ?
#
loop_
_entity_poly.entity_id
_entity_poly.type
_entity_poly.pdbx_seq_one_letter_code
_entity_poly.pdbx_strand_id
1 'polypeptide(L)'
;MTASELFDYYRTTGALTEEDCLDYISWVQDAPDVTKSAMAVSGLTLSLLENNWDRRKVELLATSANSSLTTGMVTERAIIGLLLVMIQYDTEVRTDQTLIDALQESLLSNPGLAFSALCAITRTTQVKGVEEYNKSMAKELQPLLSEQPSEKLYDVFQHHQQEIERITRLHLDQNFSFFKDAYQTPFFRERAANWFIPWSDTALQNINEDDREHVQKLLKVWIMCDSDKYALGSMYSMLRSTLQERIPLDGLASNKREYVSVDGYVQQMYRFFRLSSFTQAKPFDIVTQLREKVVYRWVVVGRQAQEAISELLQGV
;
A
#
# COMPACT_ATOMS: atom_id res chain seq x y z
N MET A 1 16.35 15.59 11.67
CA MET A 1 15.75 14.23 11.78
C MET A 1 15.89 13.52 10.45
N THR A 2 16.15 12.21 10.48
CA THR A 2 16.04 11.31 9.32
C THR A 2 14.58 11.05 8.97
N ALA A 3 14.30 10.48 7.79
CA ALA A 3 12.94 10.14 7.38
C ALA A 3 12.24 9.16 8.35
N SER A 4 12.98 8.18 8.85
CA SER A 4 12.45 7.21 9.83
C SER A 4 12.22 7.83 11.21
N GLU A 5 13.05 8.77 11.64
CA GLU A 5 12.83 9.50 12.90
C GLU A 5 11.61 10.41 12.82
N LEU A 6 11.37 11.07 11.68
CA LEU A 6 10.15 11.85 11.44
C LEU A 6 8.89 10.98 11.48
N PHE A 7 8.94 9.82 10.84
CA PHE A 7 7.84 8.85 10.91
C PHE A 7 7.53 8.45 12.35
N ASP A 8 8.56 8.04 13.12
CA ASP A 8 8.37 7.60 14.50
C ASP A 8 7.85 8.74 15.38
N TYR A 9 8.36 9.97 15.17
CA TYR A 9 7.92 11.15 15.90
C TYR A 9 6.42 11.39 15.72
N TYR A 10 5.94 11.55 14.47
CA TYR A 10 4.52 11.84 14.22
C TYR A 10 3.60 10.64 14.51
N ARG A 11 4.11 9.42 14.46
CA ARG A 11 3.34 8.24 14.86
C ARG A 11 3.12 8.18 16.36
N THR A 12 4.14 8.48 17.17
CA THR A 12 4.10 8.25 18.62
C THR A 12 3.70 9.50 19.42
N THR A 13 3.79 10.70 18.83
CA THR A 13 3.34 11.92 19.48
C THR A 13 1.84 11.88 19.71
N GLY A 14 1.40 12.16 20.95
CA GLY A 14 0.00 12.23 21.33
C GLY A 14 -0.71 13.44 20.69
N ALA A 15 -1.10 14.43 21.50
CA ALA A 15 -1.62 15.69 20.98
C ALA A 15 -0.48 16.56 20.43
N LEU A 16 -0.67 17.13 19.23
CA LEU A 16 0.30 18.04 18.62
C LEU A 16 0.25 19.43 19.24
N THR A 17 1.42 20.02 19.45
CA THR A 17 1.57 21.45 19.76
C THR A 17 1.46 22.31 18.50
N GLU A 18 1.38 23.63 18.65
CA GLU A 18 1.41 24.54 17.52
C GLU A 18 2.77 24.49 16.79
N GLU A 19 3.86 24.34 17.52
CA GLU A 19 5.22 24.17 16.97
C GLU A 19 5.32 22.89 16.12
N ASP A 20 4.78 21.75 16.62
CA ASP A 20 4.73 20.50 15.86
C ASP A 20 3.97 20.66 14.54
N CYS A 21 2.89 21.44 14.53
CA CYS A 21 2.12 21.72 13.32
C CYS A 21 2.89 22.55 12.30
N LEU A 22 3.59 23.59 12.75
CA LEU A 22 4.43 24.43 11.88
C LEU A 22 5.61 23.63 11.31
N ASP A 23 6.25 22.83 12.13
CA ASP A 23 7.34 21.94 11.70
C ASP A 23 6.83 20.93 10.65
N TYR A 24 5.67 20.32 10.88
CA TYR A 24 5.06 19.40 9.91
C TYR A 24 4.80 20.08 8.56
N ILE A 25 4.20 21.26 8.57
CA ILE A 25 3.91 22.02 7.34
C ILE A 25 5.21 22.32 6.58
N SER A 26 6.25 22.77 7.29
CA SER A 26 7.57 23.00 6.69
C SER A 26 8.16 21.73 6.05
N TRP A 27 8.04 20.59 6.71
CA TRP A 27 8.51 19.31 6.16
C TRP A 27 7.73 18.85 4.93
N VAL A 28 6.43 19.14 4.85
CA VAL A 28 5.56 18.62 3.79
C VAL A 28 5.51 19.56 2.58
N GLN A 29 5.48 20.88 2.79
CA GLN A 29 5.33 21.85 1.69
C GLN A 29 6.67 22.37 1.15
N ASP A 30 7.61 22.64 2.03
CA ASP A 30 8.86 23.31 1.67
C ASP A 30 10.06 22.36 1.55
N ALA A 31 9.88 21.09 1.89
CA ALA A 31 10.99 20.16 1.95
C ALA A 31 11.46 19.70 0.56
N PRO A 32 12.76 19.80 0.27
CA PRO A 32 13.34 19.24 -0.95
C PRO A 32 13.39 17.69 -0.93
N ASP A 33 13.09 17.06 0.21
CA ASP A 33 13.20 15.62 0.43
C ASP A 33 11.81 14.98 0.51
N VAL A 34 11.31 14.54 -0.65
CA VAL A 34 10.02 13.86 -0.79
C VAL A 34 9.90 12.62 0.12
N THR A 35 11.01 11.93 0.40
CA THR A 35 11.01 10.77 1.29
C THR A 35 10.65 11.17 2.72
N LYS A 36 11.25 12.24 3.22
CA LYS A 36 10.93 12.76 4.57
C LYS A 36 9.47 13.19 4.67
N SER A 37 8.99 13.95 3.68
CA SER A 37 7.60 14.39 3.63
C SER A 37 6.62 13.20 3.61
N ALA A 38 6.87 12.21 2.77
CA ALA A 38 6.05 11.00 2.67
C ALA A 38 6.05 10.18 3.97
N MET A 39 7.19 10.14 4.67
CA MET A 39 7.32 9.44 5.95
C MET A 39 6.63 10.18 7.09
N ALA A 40 6.69 11.52 7.12
CA ALA A 40 5.92 12.34 8.08
C ALA A 40 4.41 12.12 7.92
N VAL A 41 3.90 12.16 6.68
CA VAL A 41 2.48 11.86 6.36
C VAL A 41 2.10 10.45 6.82
N SER A 42 2.96 9.46 6.57
CA SER A 42 2.70 8.08 6.98
C SER A 42 2.65 7.92 8.50
N GLY A 43 3.58 8.55 9.22
CA GLY A 43 3.59 8.55 10.68
C GLY A 43 2.33 9.18 11.27
N LEU A 44 1.92 10.34 10.75
CA LEU A 44 0.70 11.05 11.17
C LEU A 44 -0.56 10.19 10.92
N THR A 45 -0.64 9.57 9.73
CA THR A 45 -1.74 8.67 9.38
C THR A 45 -1.83 7.49 10.34
N LEU A 46 -0.70 6.83 10.63
CA LEU A 46 -0.70 5.69 11.55
C LEU A 46 -1.10 6.09 12.96
N SER A 47 -0.62 7.23 13.45
CA SER A 47 -1.04 7.76 14.75
C SER A 47 -2.56 7.84 14.87
N LEU A 48 -3.22 8.41 13.85
CA LEU A 48 -4.68 8.50 13.83
C LEU A 48 -5.34 7.11 13.77
N LEU A 49 -4.86 6.22 12.91
CA LEU A 49 -5.43 4.87 12.74
C LEU A 49 -5.17 3.96 13.96
N GLU A 50 -4.20 4.28 14.80
CA GLU A 50 -3.92 3.61 16.08
C GLU A 50 -4.72 4.19 17.26
N ASN A 51 -5.84 4.86 16.97
CA ASN A 51 -6.79 5.46 17.91
C ASN A 51 -6.27 6.70 18.69
N ASN A 52 -5.27 7.39 18.15
CA ASN A 52 -4.80 8.66 18.68
C ASN A 52 -5.51 9.83 17.98
N TRP A 53 -6.85 9.91 18.14
CA TRP A 53 -7.63 11.00 17.56
C TRP A 53 -7.13 12.37 18.06
N ASP A 54 -6.78 13.21 17.10
CA ASP A 54 -6.46 14.62 17.32
C ASP A 54 -6.91 15.40 16.08
N ARG A 55 -7.78 16.38 16.26
CA ARG A 55 -8.29 17.24 15.19
C ARG A 55 -7.17 17.88 14.37
N ARG A 56 -6.12 18.38 15.04
CA ARG A 56 -4.97 19.01 14.38
C ARG A 56 -4.27 18.07 13.44
N LYS A 57 -4.12 16.79 13.83
CA LYS A 57 -3.56 15.77 12.95
C LYS A 57 -4.39 15.55 11.68
N VAL A 58 -5.72 15.57 11.82
CA VAL A 58 -6.64 15.42 10.68
C VAL A 58 -6.55 16.64 9.76
N GLU A 59 -6.50 17.86 10.32
CA GLU A 59 -6.34 19.10 9.54
C GLU A 59 -5.00 19.14 8.79
N LEU A 60 -3.89 18.71 9.40
CA LEU A 60 -2.59 18.60 8.76
C LEU A 60 -2.59 17.54 7.63
N LEU A 61 -3.26 16.43 7.86
CA LEU A 61 -3.42 15.39 6.84
C LEU A 61 -4.27 15.90 5.66
N ALA A 62 -5.34 16.66 5.94
CA ALA A 62 -6.16 17.32 4.92
C ALA A 62 -5.34 18.35 4.11
N THR A 63 -4.51 19.15 4.78
CA THR A 63 -3.58 20.07 4.12
C THR A 63 -2.62 19.32 3.18
N SER A 64 -2.08 18.18 3.62
CA SER A 64 -1.19 17.35 2.81
C SER A 64 -1.90 16.64 1.65
N ALA A 65 -3.19 16.41 1.76
CA ALA A 65 -4.02 15.82 0.70
C ALA A 65 -4.42 16.83 -0.38
N ASN A 66 -4.28 18.13 -0.13
CA ASN A 66 -4.60 19.16 -1.09
C ASN A 66 -3.55 19.24 -2.20
N SER A 67 -3.92 18.84 -3.42
CA SER A 67 -3.02 18.76 -4.57
C SER A 67 -2.48 20.12 -5.05
N SER A 68 -3.03 21.23 -4.56
CA SER A 68 -2.47 22.56 -4.81
C SER A 68 -1.25 22.89 -3.92
N LEU A 69 -1.08 22.16 -2.81
CA LEU A 69 -0.03 22.40 -1.82
C LEU A 69 1.08 21.34 -1.87
N THR A 70 0.74 20.10 -2.26
CA THR A 70 1.66 18.97 -2.31
C THR A 70 1.50 18.21 -3.62
N THR A 71 2.48 17.39 -3.99
CA THR A 71 2.47 16.64 -5.25
C THR A 71 2.92 15.19 -5.08
N GLY A 72 2.57 14.35 -6.07
CA GLY A 72 3.05 12.98 -6.19
C GLY A 72 2.77 12.13 -4.94
N MET A 73 3.79 11.41 -4.49
CA MET A 73 3.71 10.45 -3.38
C MET A 73 3.15 11.05 -2.08
N VAL A 74 3.43 12.30 -1.79
CA VAL A 74 2.96 12.98 -0.55
C VAL A 74 1.45 13.12 -0.58
N THR A 75 0.90 13.68 -1.68
CA THR A 75 -0.54 13.82 -1.90
C THR A 75 -1.24 12.46 -1.88
N GLU A 76 -0.68 11.46 -2.57
CA GLU A 76 -1.24 10.11 -2.63
C GLU A 76 -1.37 9.47 -1.25
N ARG A 77 -0.29 9.49 -0.46
CA ARG A 77 -0.29 8.96 0.91
C ARG A 77 -1.26 9.70 1.82
N ALA A 78 -1.33 11.02 1.68
CA ALA A 78 -2.23 11.85 2.48
C ALA A 78 -3.69 11.58 2.13
N ILE A 79 -4.08 11.47 0.87
CA ILE A 79 -5.44 11.14 0.44
C ILE A 79 -5.85 9.75 0.95
N ILE A 80 -4.98 8.74 0.82
CA ILE A 80 -5.25 7.40 1.32
C ILE A 80 -5.43 7.41 2.84
N GLY A 81 -4.52 8.08 3.56
CA GLY A 81 -4.59 8.23 5.00
C GLY A 81 -5.88 8.92 5.43
N LEU A 82 -6.24 10.02 4.77
CA LEU A 82 -7.45 10.78 5.05
C LEU A 82 -8.73 9.95 4.85
N LEU A 83 -8.81 9.18 3.76
CA LEU A 83 -9.94 8.28 3.51
C LEU A 83 -10.08 7.22 4.61
N LEU A 84 -8.98 6.57 5.02
CA LEU A 84 -9.00 5.57 6.09
C LEU A 84 -9.41 6.19 7.44
N VAL A 85 -8.88 7.37 7.77
CA VAL A 85 -9.26 8.12 8.98
C VAL A 85 -10.73 8.48 8.97
N MET A 86 -11.28 8.97 7.85
CA MET A 86 -12.71 9.29 7.72
C MET A 86 -13.60 8.04 7.79
N ILE A 87 -13.14 6.90 7.30
CA ILE A 87 -13.87 5.64 7.46
C ILE A 87 -13.91 5.23 8.94
N GLN A 88 -12.79 5.35 9.65
CA GLN A 88 -12.67 4.96 11.05
C GLN A 88 -13.44 5.91 11.97
N TYR A 89 -13.31 7.20 11.78
CA TYR A 89 -13.87 8.26 12.62
C TYR A 89 -15.09 8.95 12.00
N ASP A 90 -15.91 8.19 11.28
CA ASP A 90 -17.09 8.70 10.57
C ASP A 90 -18.08 9.47 11.48
N THR A 91 -18.19 9.06 12.74
CA THR A 91 -19.05 9.73 13.72
C THR A 91 -18.51 11.10 14.11
N GLU A 92 -17.22 11.18 14.44
CA GLU A 92 -16.52 12.40 14.81
C GLU A 92 -16.53 13.42 13.66
N VAL A 93 -16.27 12.93 12.45
CA VAL A 93 -16.32 13.78 11.25
C VAL A 93 -17.71 14.33 11.00
N ARG A 94 -18.76 13.53 11.11
CA ARG A 94 -20.16 13.99 10.86
C ARG A 94 -20.65 15.07 11.81
N THR A 95 -20.06 15.20 12.98
CA THR A 95 -20.48 16.16 14.01
C THR A 95 -19.80 17.53 13.90
N ASP A 96 -18.80 17.68 13.03
CA ASP A 96 -18.01 18.90 12.89
C ASP A 96 -18.08 19.45 11.46
N GLN A 97 -18.96 20.44 11.23
CA GLN A 97 -19.17 21.00 9.89
C GLN A 97 -17.93 21.68 9.31
N THR A 98 -17.14 22.35 10.14
CA THR A 98 -15.90 23.02 9.65
C THR A 98 -14.85 22.00 9.22
N LEU A 99 -14.77 20.87 9.93
CA LEU A 99 -13.92 19.78 9.55
C LEU A 99 -14.42 19.12 8.24
N ILE A 100 -15.73 18.88 8.11
CA ILE A 100 -16.34 18.38 6.89
C ILE A 100 -15.92 19.21 5.67
N ASP A 101 -16.09 20.54 5.76
CA ASP A 101 -15.79 21.44 4.65
C ASP A 101 -14.33 21.37 4.23
N ALA A 102 -13.39 21.38 5.19
CA ALA A 102 -11.96 21.26 4.95
C ALA A 102 -11.57 19.90 4.32
N LEU A 103 -12.14 18.81 4.84
CA LEU A 103 -11.88 17.45 4.33
C LEU A 103 -12.43 17.27 2.91
N GLN A 104 -13.62 17.80 2.66
CA GLN A 104 -14.26 17.72 1.35
C GLN A 104 -13.48 18.52 0.30
N GLU A 105 -13.04 19.74 0.63
CA GLU A 105 -12.19 20.55 -0.23
C GLU A 105 -10.90 19.81 -0.59
N SER A 106 -10.22 19.25 0.40
CA SER A 106 -8.96 18.53 0.21
C SER A 106 -9.11 17.29 -0.67
N LEU A 107 -10.12 16.45 -0.44
CA LEU A 107 -10.38 15.25 -1.24
C LEU A 107 -10.82 15.59 -2.67
N LEU A 108 -11.63 16.63 -2.83
CA LEU A 108 -12.14 17.05 -4.14
C LEU A 108 -11.16 17.93 -4.92
N SER A 109 -10.01 18.32 -4.32
CA SER A 109 -8.90 18.92 -5.07
C SER A 109 -8.33 17.95 -6.12
N ASN A 110 -8.46 16.63 -5.90
CA ASN A 110 -8.09 15.60 -6.87
C ASN A 110 -9.08 14.40 -6.80
N PRO A 111 -10.29 14.55 -7.36
CA PRO A 111 -11.36 13.55 -7.23
C PRO A 111 -11.02 12.20 -7.87
N GLY A 112 -10.22 12.20 -8.95
CA GLY A 112 -9.77 10.97 -9.61
C GLY A 112 -8.86 10.14 -8.71
N LEU A 113 -7.93 10.79 -8.02
CA LEU A 113 -7.04 10.17 -7.06
C LEU A 113 -7.80 9.66 -5.83
N ALA A 114 -8.71 10.46 -5.28
CA ALA A 114 -9.56 10.06 -4.16
C ALA A 114 -10.40 8.82 -4.50
N PHE A 115 -10.98 8.77 -5.70
CA PHE A 115 -11.72 7.61 -6.17
C PHE A 115 -10.82 6.38 -6.34
N SER A 116 -9.65 6.52 -6.96
CA SER A 116 -8.69 5.43 -7.12
C SER A 116 -8.24 4.88 -5.76
N ALA A 117 -7.99 5.76 -4.78
CA ALA A 117 -7.62 5.37 -3.42
C ALA A 117 -8.76 4.63 -2.71
N LEU A 118 -10.00 5.06 -2.87
CA LEU A 118 -11.16 4.38 -2.31
C LEU A 118 -11.34 2.97 -2.91
N CYS A 119 -11.14 2.82 -4.22
CA CYS A 119 -11.12 1.52 -4.88
C CYS A 119 -10.00 0.63 -4.34
N ALA A 120 -8.78 1.16 -4.17
CA ALA A 120 -7.66 0.42 -3.61
C ALA A 120 -7.93 -0.05 -2.17
N ILE A 121 -8.50 0.81 -1.32
CA ILE A 121 -8.93 0.44 0.04
C ILE A 121 -9.97 -0.69 0.00
N THR A 122 -10.95 -0.60 -0.90
CA THR A 122 -11.99 -1.62 -1.04
C THR A 122 -11.41 -2.98 -1.47
N ARG A 123 -10.38 -3.00 -2.32
CA ARG A 123 -9.70 -4.23 -2.78
C ARG A 123 -9.10 -5.05 -1.64
N THR A 124 -8.78 -4.44 -0.49
CA THR A 124 -8.27 -5.16 0.67
C THR A 124 -9.25 -6.19 1.22
N THR A 125 -10.55 -6.04 0.97
CA THR A 125 -11.58 -7.01 1.36
C THR A 125 -11.44 -8.34 0.61
N GLN A 126 -10.76 -8.35 -0.56
CA GLN A 126 -10.56 -9.51 -1.42
C GLN A 126 -9.27 -10.29 -1.12
N VAL A 127 -8.39 -9.77 -0.27
CA VAL A 127 -7.04 -10.35 -0.03
C VAL A 127 -7.13 -11.82 0.43
N LYS A 128 -8.09 -12.14 1.29
CA LYS A 128 -8.28 -13.52 1.77
C LYS A 128 -8.60 -14.49 0.63
N GLY A 129 -9.50 -14.12 -0.27
CA GLY A 129 -9.85 -14.93 -1.44
C GLY A 129 -8.66 -15.14 -2.38
N VAL A 130 -7.85 -14.09 -2.61
CA VAL A 130 -6.61 -14.21 -3.40
C VAL A 130 -5.60 -15.13 -2.72
N GLU A 131 -5.45 -15.06 -1.40
CA GLU A 131 -4.55 -15.94 -0.64
C GLU A 131 -5.00 -17.41 -0.75
N GLU A 132 -6.28 -17.69 -0.60
CA GLU A 132 -6.84 -19.05 -0.73
C GLU A 132 -6.64 -19.59 -2.15
N TYR A 133 -6.88 -18.76 -3.16
CA TYR A 133 -6.63 -19.08 -4.55
C TYR A 133 -5.15 -19.41 -4.82
N ASN A 134 -4.24 -18.52 -4.39
CA ASN A 134 -2.79 -18.74 -4.56
C ASN A 134 -2.33 -20.06 -3.92
N LYS A 135 -2.85 -20.40 -2.75
CA LYS A 135 -2.56 -21.69 -2.08
C LYS A 135 -3.07 -22.89 -2.89
N SER A 136 -4.26 -22.78 -3.49
CA SER A 136 -4.80 -23.83 -4.34
C SER A 136 -3.95 -24.02 -5.59
N MET A 137 -3.65 -22.95 -6.30
CA MET A 137 -2.81 -22.99 -7.50
C MET A 137 -1.40 -23.52 -7.19
N ALA A 138 -0.80 -23.11 -6.06
CA ALA A 138 0.51 -23.60 -5.66
C ALA A 138 0.54 -25.12 -5.42
N LYS A 139 -0.52 -25.71 -4.86
CA LYS A 139 -0.64 -27.19 -4.68
C LYS A 139 -0.67 -27.93 -6.02
N GLU A 140 -1.27 -27.36 -7.05
CA GLU A 140 -1.33 -27.97 -8.38
C GLU A 140 -0.01 -27.80 -9.12
N LEU A 141 0.67 -26.66 -8.95
CA LEU A 141 1.95 -26.35 -9.61
C LEU A 141 3.14 -27.05 -8.95
N GLN A 142 3.17 -27.20 -7.63
CA GLN A 142 4.33 -27.71 -6.90
C GLN A 142 4.83 -29.07 -7.39
N PRO A 143 3.98 -30.08 -7.69
CA PRO A 143 4.44 -31.35 -8.24
C PRO A 143 5.07 -31.23 -9.64
N LEU A 144 4.62 -30.25 -10.43
CA LEU A 144 5.04 -30.05 -11.81
C LEU A 144 6.34 -29.24 -11.92
N LEU A 145 6.72 -28.50 -10.88
CA LEU A 145 7.94 -27.69 -10.86
C LEU A 145 9.23 -28.53 -10.79
N SER A 146 9.14 -29.80 -10.38
CA SER A 146 10.26 -30.75 -10.36
C SER A 146 10.46 -31.48 -11.70
N GLU A 147 9.48 -31.39 -12.59
CA GLU A 147 9.52 -32.01 -13.94
C GLU A 147 9.93 -30.93 -14.96
N GLN A 148 10.48 -31.36 -16.12
CA GLN A 148 10.72 -30.41 -17.23
C GLN A 148 9.41 -29.75 -17.69
N PRO A 149 9.45 -28.53 -18.27
CA PRO A 149 8.24 -27.83 -18.73
C PRO A 149 7.38 -28.77 -19.58
N SER A 150 6.22 -29.14 -19.08
CA SER A 150 5.33 -30.13 -19.68
C SER A 150 4.03 -29.47 -20.13
N GLU A 151 3.30 -30.11 -21.06
CA GLU A 151 1.94 -29.72 -21.43
C GLU A 151 1.04 -29.55 -20.20
N LYS A 152 1.25 -30.36 -19.15
CA LYS A 152 0.52 -30.27 -17.89
C LYS A 152 0.64 -28.91 -17.19
N LEU A 153 1.80 -28.26 -17.28
CA LEU A 153 1.99 -26.92 -16.71
C LEU A 153 1.12 -25.88 -17.44
N TYR A 154 1.05 -26.00 -18.75
CA TYR A 154 0.19 -25.15 -19.58
C TYR A 154 -1.29 -25.37 -19.28
N ASP A 155 -1.73 -26.63 -19.10
CA ASP A 155 -3.09 -26.97 -18.75
C ASP A 155 -3.51 -26.37 -17.40
N VAL A 156 -2.63 -26.39 -16.39
CA VAL A 156 -2.88 -25.75 -15.09
C VAL A 156 -3.06 -24.23 -15.27
N PHE A 157 -2.19 -23.55 -16.00
CA PHE A 157 -2.35 -22.12 -16.26
C PHE A 157 -3.63 -21.80 -17.03
N GLN A 158 -4.01 -22.62 -18.02
CA GLN A 158 -5.27 -22.45 -18.75
C GLN A 158 -6.48 -22.63 -17.82
N HIS A 159 -6.45 -23.63 -16.93
CA HIS A 159 -7.50 -23.86 -15.94
C HIS A 159 -7.70 -22.63 -15.02
N HIS A 160 -6.60 -21.97 -14.65
CA HIS A 160 -6.60 -20.80 -13.76
C HIS A 160 -6.71 -19.45 -14.49
N GLN A 161 -6.74 -19.42 -15.82
CA GLN A 161 -6.64 -18.19 -16.61
C GLN A 161 -7.69 -17.13 -16.21
N GLN A 162 -8.94 -17.51 -16.05
CA GLN A 162 -10.03 -16.57 -15.74
C GLN A 162 -9.81 -15.88 -14.39
N GLU A 163 -9.36 -16.63 -13.38
CA GLU A 163 -9.12 -16.05 -12.05
C GLU A 163 -7.85 -15.20 -12.04
N ILE A 164 -6.80 -15.59 -12.76
CA ILE A 164 -5.60 -14.77 -12.95
C ILE A 164 -5.96 -13.44 -13.63
N GLU A 165 -6.78 -13.49 -14.68
CA GLU A 165 -7.28 -12.30 -15.37
C GLU A 165 -8.12 -11.41 -14.45
N ARG A 166 -9.01 -12.00 -13.64
CA ARG A 166 -9.81 -11.28 -12.63
C ARG A 166 -8.92 -10.57 -11.61
N ILE A 167 -7.98 -11.30 -11.01
CA ILE A 167 -7.04 -10.78 -10.01
C ILE A 167 -6.22 -9.61 -10.61
N THR A 168 -5.73 -9.79 -11.84
CA THR A 168 -4.95 -8.76 -12.54
C THR A 168 -5.80 -7.55 -12.90
N ARG A 169 -6.99 -7.74 -13.46
CA ARG A 169 -7.92 -6.67 -13.84
C ARG A 169 -8.37 -5.83 -12.65
N LEU A 170 -8.62 -6.49 -11.52
CA LEU A 170 -9.06 -5.83 -10.29
C LEU A 170 -7.89 -5.28 -9.45
N HIS A 171 -6.64 -5.42 -9.89
CA HIS A 171 -5.45 -4.97 -9.17
C HIS A 171 -5.37 -5.50 -7.72
N LEU A 172 -5.77 -6.77 -7.51
CA LEU A 172 -5.73 -7.37 -6.19
C LEU A 172 -4.29 -7.67 -5.76
N ASP A 173 -4.06 -7.77 -4.45
CA ASP A 173 -2.71 -8.01 -3.89
C ASP A 173 -2.23 -9.45 -4.14
N GLN A 174 -1.58 -9.67 -5.28
CA GLN A 174 -1.03 -10.97 -5.68
C GLN A 174 0.18 -11.39 -4.81
N ASN A 175 0.90 -10.42 -4.27
CA ASN A 175 2.15 -10.64 -3.54
C ASN A 175 1.93 -10.88 -2.04
N PHE A 176 0.69 -10.81 -1.53
CA PHE A 176 0.42 -10.94 -0.10
C PHE A 176 0.96 -12.24 0.51
N SER A 177 0.80 -13.37 -0.20
CA SER A 177 1.31 -14.68 0.27
C SER A 177 2.83 -14.70 0.37
N PHE A 178 3.54 -14.16 -0.62
CA PHE A 178 4.99 -13.99 -0.59
C PHE A 178 5.43 -13.08 0.56
N PHE A 179 4.74 -11.97 0.73
CA PHE A 179 5.07 -11.00 1.77
C PHE A 179 4.87 -11.56 3.20
N LYS A 180 3.96 -12.52 3.40
CA LYS A 180 3.77 -13.21 4.69
C LYS A 180 5.02 -13.97 5.17
N ASP A 181 5.88 -14.38 4.28
CA ASP A 181 7.16 -14.98 4.63
C ASP A 181 8.24 -13.90 4.77
N ALA A 182 8.23 -12.91 3.89
CA ALA A 182 9.22 -11.86 3.83
C ALA A 182 9.21 -10.90 5.02
N TYR A 183 8.04 -10.61 5.62
CA TYR A 183 7.96 -9.68 6.77
C TYR A 183 8.63 -10.23 8.03
N GLN A 184 8.97 -11.52 8.09
CA GLN A 184 9.73 -12.12 9.18
C GLN A 184 11.22 -11.74 9.16
N THR A 185 11.71 -11.14 8.07
CA THR A 185 13.11 -10.68 7.97
C THR A 185 13.41 -9.59 8.99
N PRO A 186 14.68 -9.45 9.42
CA PRO A 186 15.07 -8.43 10.39
C PRO A 186 14.63 -7.03 10.00
N PHE A 187 14.72 -6.68 8.71
CA PHE A 187 14.33 -5.37 8.18
C PHE A 187 12.92 -4.94 8.62
N PHE A 188 11.91 -5.80 8.44
CA PHE A 188 10.54 -5.46 8.81
C PHE A 188 10.23 -5.62 10.30
N ARG A 189 11.04 -6.39 11.02
CA ARG A 189 10.86 -6.63 12.47
C ARG A 189 11.54 -5.60 13.35
N GLU A 190 12.51 -4.89 12.81
CA GLU A 190 13.33 -3.94 13.58
C GLU A 190 12.56 -2.64 13.84
N ARG A 191 11.81 -2.14 12.86
CA ARG A 191 11.24 -0.79 12.92
C ARG A 191 9.96 -0.66 12.11
N ALA A 192 8.93 -0.02 12.67
CA ALA A 192 7.67 0.24 11.96
C ALA A 192 7.87 1.11 10.69
N ALA A 193 8.77 2.09 10.76
CA ALA A 193 9.12 2.95 9.63
C ALA A 193 9.55 2.17 8.39
N ASN A 194 10.20 1.02 8.56
CA ASN A 194 10.70 0.20 7.45
C ASN A 194 9.58 -0.38 6.56
N TRP A 195 8.35 -0.42 7.05
CA TRP A 195 7.18 -0.84 6.26
C TRP A 195 6.73 0.21 5.25
N PHE A 196 7.12 1.49 5.44
CA PHE A 196 6.61 2.64 4.69
C PHE A 196 7.68 3.44 3.96
N ILE A 197 8.96 3.10 4.16
CA ILE A 197 10.05 3.82 3.51
C ILE A 197 9.95 3.63 1.98
N PRO A 198 9.97 4.74 1.20
CA PRO A 198 9.98 4.65 -0.26
C PRO A 198 11.20 3.88 -0.75
N TRP A 199 11.02 3.10 -1.82
CA TRP A 199 12.10 2.32 -2.38
C TRP A 199 13.28 3.19 -2.82
N SER A 200 14.48 2.73 -2.50
CA SER A 200 15.73 3.31 -2.96
C SER A 200 16.70 2.20 -3.37
N ASP A 201 17.36 2.35 -4.50
CA ASP A 201 18.36 1.40 -4.99
C ASP A 201 19.55 1.24 -4.04
N THR A 202 19.73 2.19 -3.09
CA THR A 202 20.73 2.05 -2.02
C THR A 202 20.48 0.83 -1.13
N ALA A 203 19.25 0.33 -1.07
CA ALA A 203 18.92 -0.90 -0.36
C ALA A 203 19.64 -2.14 -0.92
N LEU A 204 20.08 -2.09 -2.17
CA LEU A 204 20.82 -3.17 -2.82
C LEU A 204 22.34 -3.12 -2.58
N GLN A 205 22.87 -2.13 -1.87
CA GLN A 205 24.32 -1.98 -1.68
C GLN A 205 24.98 -3.16 -0.96
N ASN A 206 24.22 -3.87 -0.12
CA ASN A 206 24.70 -5.03 0.63
C ASN A 206 24.63 -6.35 -0.17
N ILE A 207 24.10 -6.31 -1.40
CA ILE A 207 24.04 -7.46 -2.30
C ILE A 207 25.26 -7.40 -3.23
N ASN A 208 25.88 -8.55 -3.52
CA ASN A 208 27.01 -8.60 -4.46
C ASN A 208 26.60 -8.09 -5.86
N GLU A 209 27.56 -7.72 -6.69
CA GLU A 209 27.30 -7.01 -7.95
C GLU A 209 26.47 -7.85 -8.94
N ASP A 210 26.80 -9.14 -9.09
CA ASP A 210 26.08 -10.05 -9.98
C ASP A 210 24.62 -10.24 -9.55
N ASP A 211 24.40 -10.44 -8.27
CA ASP A 211 23.07 -10.58 -7.69
C ASP A 211 22.27 -9.28 -7.76
N ARG A 212 22.93 -8.13 -7.63
CA ARG A 212 22.31 -6.81 -7.76
C ARG A 212 21.73 -6.61 -9.15
N GLU A 213 22.47 -6.93 -10.20
CA GLU A 213 21.97 -6.84 -11.58
C GLU A 213 20.73 -7.72 -11.78
N HIS A 214 20.76 -8.95 -11.24
CA HIS A 214 19.62 -9.87 -11.33
C HIS A 214 18.38 -9.34 -10.59
N VAL A 215 18.54 -8.83 -9.37
CA VAL A 215 17.44 -8.20 -8.60
C VAL A 215 16.88 -7.00 -9.37
N GLN A 216 17.73 -6.14 -9.93
CA GLN A 216 17.28 -5.00 -10.74
C GLN A 216 16.47 -5.43 -11.97
N LYS A 217 16.83 -6.54 -12.62
CA LYS A 217 16.04 -7.12 -13.71
C LYS A 217 14.67 -7.61 -13.22
N LEU A 218 14.62 -8.32 -12.09
CA LEU A 218 13.36 -8.76 -11.46
C LEU A 218 12.43 -7.59 -11.13
N LEU A 219 12.98 -6.52 -10.56
CA LEU A 219 12.21 -5.31 -10.22
C LEU A 219 11.60 -4.60 -11.44
N LYS A 220 12.16 -4.80 -12.65
CA LYS A 220 11.61 -4.27 -13.91
C LYS A 220 10.49 -5.14 -14.49
N VAL A 221 10.48 -6.42 -14.16
CA VAL A 221 9.54 -7.40 -14.71
C VAL A 221 8.32 -7.56 -13.81
N TRP A 222 8.51 -7.58 -12.51
CA TRP A 222 7.44 -7.82 -11.54
C TRP A 222 6.80 -6.52 -11.07
N ILE A 223 5.47 -6.56 -10.95
CA ILE A 223 4.71 -5.46 -10.36
C ILE A 223 4.83 -5.58 -8.84
N MET A 224 5.57 -4.67 -8.22
CA MET A 224 5.89 -4.69 -6.79
C MET A 224 5.70 -3.32 -6.14
N CYS A 225 5.08 -3.28 -4.97
CA CYS A 225 5.11 -2.09 -4.12
C CYS A 225 6.49 -1.93 -3.44
N ASP A 226 6.72 -0.80 -2.79
CA ASP A 226 8.02 -0.55 -2.16
C ASP A 226 8.37 -1.61 -1.11
N SER A 227 7.41 -2.04 -0.29
CA SER A 227 7.66 -3.12 0.68
C SER A 227 7.99 -4.46 0.02
N ASP A 228 7.41 -4.78 -1.16
CA ASP A 228 7.75 -5.99 -1.90
C ASP A 228 9.20 -5.95 -2.41
N LYS A 229 9.66 -4.78 -2.87
CA LYS A 229 11.03 -4.58 -3.33
C LYS A 229 12.03 -4.79 -2.21
N TYR A 230 11.76 -4.22 -1.01
CA TYR A 230 12.56 -4.48 0.18
C TYR A 230 12.51 -5.95 0.62
N ALA A 231 11.34 -6.58 0.54
CA ALA A 231 11.16 -7.99 0.84
C ALA A 231 12.00 -8.87 -0.09
N LEU A 232 11.93 -8.62 -1.40
CA LEU A 232 12.74 -9.31 -2.39
C LEU A 232 14.23 -9.16 -2.11
N GLY A 233 14.71 -7.93 -1.90
CA GLY A 233 16.11 -7.65 -1.57
C GLY A 233 16.57 -8.37 -0.31
N SER A 234 15.76 -8.39 0.75
CA SER A 234 16.07 -9.05 2.01
C SER A 234 16.10 -10.58 1.94
N MET A 235 15.29 -11.16 1.05
CA MET A 235 15.17 -12.61 0.88
C MET A 235 15.99 -13.16 -0.28
N TYR A 236 16.60 -12.29 -1.10
CA TYR A 236 17.22 -12.70 -2.37
C TYR A 236 18.24 -13.80 -2.19
N SER A 237 19.12 -13.72 -1.19
CA SER A 237 20.14 -14.75 -0.93
C SER A 237 19.55 -16.14 -0.67
N MET A 238 18.35 -16.20 -0.07
CA MET A 238 17.63 -17.46 0.17
C MET A 238 16.92 -17.99 -1.08
N LEU A 239 16.50 -17.08 -1.97
CA LEU A 239 15.75 -17.39 -3.17
C LEU A 239 16.65 -17.53 -4.41
N ARG A 240 17.93 -17.18 -4.31
CA ARG A 240 18.87 -17.05 -5.42
C ARG A 240 18.87 -18.26 -6.37
N SER A 241 19.03 -19.47 -5.84
CA SER A 241 19.06 -20.69 -6.68
C SER A 241 17.75 -20.90 -7.44
N THR A 242 16.62 -20.69 -6.75
CA THR A 242 15.29 -20.81 -7.36
C THR A 242 15.04 -19.76 -8.43
N LEU A 243 15.43 -18.51 -8.16
CA LEU A 243 15.16 -17.39 -9.09
C LEU A 243 16.06 -17.41 -10.31
N GLN A 244 17.36 -17.75 -10.15
CA GLN A 244 18.31 -17.81 -11.27
C GLN A 244 18.09 -19.01 -12.18
N GLU A 245 17.77 -20.18 -11.61
CA GLU A 245 17.64 -21.41 -12.39
C GLU A 245 16.26 -21.57 -13.04
N ARG A 246 15.21 -20.95 -12.47
CA ARG A 246 13.81 -21.20 -12.87
C ARG A 246 13.13 -20.04 -13.58
N ILE A 247 13.65 -18.83 -13.48
CA ILE A 247 13.08 -17.65 -14.13
C ILE A 247 14.14 -17.08 -15.10
N PRO A 248 14.14 -17.53 -16.36
CA PRO A 248 14.98 -16.91 -17.38
C PRO A 248 14.49 -15.48 -17.60
N LEU A 249 15.26 -14.51 -17.15
CA LEU A 249 14.93 -13.09 -17.31
C LEU A 249 15.31 -12.55 -18.69
N ASP A 250 16.13 -13.29 -19.41
CA ASP A 250 16.58 -12.92 -20.75
C ASP A 250 15.40 -13.01 -21.73
N GLY A 251 15.05 -11.89 -22.32
CA GLY A 251 13.93 -11.79 -23.26
C GLY A 251 12.58 -11.44 -22.65
N LEU A 252 12.46 -11.33 -21.31
CA LEU A 252 11.25 -10.79 -20.70
C LEU A 252 11.19 -9.28 -20.94
N ALA A 253 10.10 -8.83 -21.55
CA ALA A 253 9.83 -7.40 -21.70
C ALA A 253 9.71 -6.76 -20.31
N SER A 254 10.37 -5.62 -20.11
CA SER A 254 10.15 -4.83 -18.91
C SER A 254 8.66 -4.52 -18.82
N ASN A 255 8.06 -4.78 -17.65
CA ASN A 255 6.67 -4.46 -17.44
C ASN A 255 6.55 -2.93 -17.38
N LYS A 256 6.11 -2.31 -18.49
CA LYS A 256 5.87 -0.87 -18.58
C LYS A 256 4.61 -0.42 -17.81
N ARG A 257 3.88 -1.35 -17.21
CA ARG A 257 2.81 -0.98 -16.29
C ARG A 257 3.46 -0.38 -15.06
N GLU A 258 3.45 0.95 -14.99
CA GLU A 258 3.73 1.64 -13.75
C GLU A 258 2.83 1.01 -12.69
N TYR A 259 3.43 0.54 -11.63
CA TYR A 259 2.69 0.15 -10.43
C TYR A 259 1.91 1.38 -10.00
N VAL A 260 0.59 1.26 -9.91
CA VAL A 260 -0.21 2.37 -9.42
C VAL A 260 0.20 2.59 -7.96
N SER A 261 0.91 3.66 -7.69
CA SER A 261 1.49 3.98 -6.37
C SER A 261 0.45 3.94 -5.25
N VAL A 262 -0.78 4.31 -5.58
CA VAL A 262 -1.97 4.24 -4.72
C VAL A 262 -2.24 2.81 -4.24
N ASP A 263 -2.31 1.83 -5.14
CA ASP A 263 -2.53 0.42 -4.76
C ASP A 263 -1.40 -0.08 -3.87
N GLY A 264 -0.16 0.28 -4.20
CA GLY A 264 1.00 -0.11 -3.43
C GLY A 264 1.00 0.39 -2.00
N TYR A 265 0.69 1.65 -1.81
CA TYR A 265 0.67 2.21 -0.47
C TYR A 265 -0.49 1.65 0.37
N VAL A 266 -1.68 1.45 -0.22
CA VAL A 266 -2.79 0.78 0.47
C VAL A 266 -2.43 -0.65 0.86
N GLN A 267 -1.75 -1.41 -0.01
CA GLN A 267 -1.27 -2.75 0.30
C GLN A 267 -0.25 -2.73 1.45
N GLN A 268 0.69 -1.79 1.46
CA GLN A 268 1.64 -1.60 2.58
C GLN A 268 0.89 -1.34 3.90
N MET A 269 -0.08 -0.43 3.89
CA MET A 269 -0.91 -0.12 5.05
C MET A 269 -1.68 -1.36 5.55
N TYR A 270 -2.37 -2.06 4.64
CA TYR A 270 -3.12 -3.26 4.97
C TYR A 270 -2.23 -4.34 5.59
N ARG A 271 -1.08 -4.62 4.96
CA ARG A 271 -0.11 -5.60 5.42
C ARG A 271 0.46 -5.24 6.79
N PHE A 272 0.79 -3.96 7.02
CA PHE A 272 1.27 -3.48 8.30
C PHE A 272 0.26 -3.77 9.43
N PHE A 273 -1.00 -3.37 9.26
CA PHE A 273 -2.03 -3.60 10.27
C PHE A 273 -2.44 -5.08 10.42
N ARG A 274 -2.19 -5.89 9.41
CA ARG A 274 -2.55 -7.31 9.42
C ARG A 274 -1.45 -8.22 9.96
N LEU A 275 -0.18 -7.88 9.75
CA LEU A 275 0.94 -8.79 9.98
C LEU A 275 1.94 -8.29 11.01
N SER A 276 2.11 -6.97 11.20
CA SER A 276 3.14 -6.45 12.07
C SER A 276 2.80 -6.67 13.56
N SER A 277 3.85 -6.71 14.38
CA SER A 277 3.73 -6.72 15.83
C SER A 277 3.73 -5.31 16.46
N PHE A 278 3.87 -4.28 15.65
CA PHE A 278 3.97 -2.89 16.12
C PHE A 278 2.64 -2.27 16.51
N THR A 279 1.51 -2.88 16.12
CA THR A 279 0.17 -2.36 16.37
C THR A 279 -0.85 -3.48 16.61
N GLN A 280 -1.91 -3.16 17.34
CA GLN A 280 -3.08 -4.02 17.49
C GLN A 280 -4.33 -3.42 16.81
N ALA A 281 -4.21 -2.23 16.23
CA ALA A 281 -5.31 -1.57 15.53
C ALA A 281 -5.70 -2.33 14.25
N LYS A 282 -6.99 -2.25 13.87
CA LYS A 282 -7.55 -2.97 12.72
C LYS A 282 -8.42 -2.05 11.86
N PRO A 283 -7.86 -0.97 11.32
CA PRO A 283 -8.64 0.04 10.60
C PRO A 283 -9.31 -0.50 9.32
N PHE A 284 -8.86 -1.62 8.79
CA PHE A 284 -9.43 -2.24 7.60
C PHE A 284 -10.63 -3.15 7.88
N ASP A 285 -10.89 -3.54 9.13
CA ASP A 285 -12.02 -4.43 9.46
C ASP A 285 -13.37 -3.73 9.20
N ILE A 286 -13.41 -2.40 9.22
CA ILE A 286 -14.63 -1.62 8.97
C ILE A 286 -14.85 -1.26 7.49
N VAL A 287 -13.94 -1.61 6.59
CA VAL A 287 -14.08 -1.31 5.15
C VAL A 287 -15.30 -2.01 4.54
N THR A 288 -15.73 -3.13 5.09
CA THR A 288 -16.98 -3.81 4.70
C THR A 288 -18.22 -2.93 4.87
N GLN A 289 -18.18 -1.94 5.79
CA GLN A 289 -19.24 -0.98 6.05
C GLN A 289 -19.07 0.33 5.25
N LEU A 290 -18.17 0.36 4.28
CA LEU A 290 -17.80 1.57 3.53
C LEU A 290 -19.02 2.31 2.94
N ARG A 291 -20.03 1.58 2.44
CA ARG A 291 -21.23 2.17 1.84
C ARG A 291 -22.05 3.04 2.81
N GLU A 292 -21.91 2.81 4.09
CA GLU A 292 -22.61 3.55 5.16
C GLU A 292 -21.84 4.83 5.56
N LYS A 293 -20.59 4.96 5.15
CA LYS A 293 -19.70 6.05 5.54
C LYS A 293 -19.94 7.31 4.70
N VAL A 294 -19.79 8.47 5.34
CA VAL A 294 -20.00 9.76 4.66
C VAL A 294 -19.05 9.96 3.48
N VAL A 295 -17.80 9.55 3.63
CA VAL A 295 -16.78 9.67 2.60
C VAL A 295 -17.14 8.93 1.31
N TYR A 296 -17.85 7.81 1.42
CA TYR A 296 -18.33 7.08 0.24
C TYR A 296 -19.23 7.95 -0.64
N ARG A 297 -20.14 8.69 -0.03
CA ARG A 297 -21.07 9.58 -0.74
C ARG A 297 -20.36 10.75 -1.42
N TRP A 298 -19.25 11.22 -0.86
CA TRP A 298 -18.50 12.34 -1.41
C TRP A 298 -17.65 11.92 -2.61
N VAL A 299 -16.99 10.78 -2.49
CA VAL A 299 -15.99 10.32 -3.48
C VAL A 299 -16.64 9.57 -4.63
N VAL A 300 -17.72 8.81 -4.37
CA VAL A 300 -18.39 8.01 -5.37
C VAL A 300 -19.42 8.88 -6.12
N VAL A 301 -19.02 9.42 -7.25
CA VAL A 301 -19.86 10.21 -8.13
C VAL A 301 -20.12 9.42 -9.42
N GLY A 302 -21.42 9.27 -9.76
CA GLY A 302 -21.86 8.64 -10.99
C GLY A 302 -21.99 7.11 -10.90
N ARG A 303 -22.75 6.56 -11.87
CA ARG A 303 -23.16 5.16 -11.85
C ARG A 303 -21.99 4.19 -12.05
N GLN A 304 -21.06 4.51 -12.95
CA GLN A 304 -19.91 3.64 -13.23
C GLN A 304 -18.99 3.46 -12.01
N ALA A 305 -18.81 4.53 -11.23
CA ALA A 305 -18.03 4.48 -10.00
C ALA A 305 -18.70 3.60 -8.93
N GLN A 306 -20.04 3.66 -8.81
CA GLN A 306 -20.80 2.82 -7.91
C GLN A 306 -20.74 1.34 -8.29
N GLU A 307 -20.79 1.03 -9.60
CA GLU A 307 -20.69 -0.33 -10.11
C GLU A 307 -19.32 -0.94 -9.82
N ALA A 308 -18.22 -0.21 -10.06
CA ALA A 308 -16.86 -0.68 -9.79
C ALA A 308 -16.62 -1.02 -8.31
N ILE A 309 -17.07 -0.15 -7.39
CA ILE A 309 -16.94 -0.44 -5.95
C ILE A 309 -17.91 -1.57 -5.53
N SER A 310 -19.09 -1.63 -6.14
CA SER A 310 -20.05 -2.70 -5.85
C SER A 310 -19.51 -4.08 -6.21
N GLU A 311 -18.83 -4.22 -7.34
CA GLU A 311 -18.18 -5.47 -7.75
C GLU A 311 -17.13 -5.91 -6.72
N LEU A 312 -16.33 -4.97 -6.20
CA LEU A 312 -15.32 -5.25 -5.18
C LEU A 312 -15.93 -5.67 -3.82
N LEU A 313 -17.09 -5.14 -3.46
CA LEU A 313 -17.77 -5.43 -2.19
C LEU A 313 -18.69 -6.66 -2.24
N GLN A 314 -18.99 -7.22 -3.41
CA GLN A 314 -19.83 -8.41 -3.54
C GLN A 314 -19.09 -9.72 -3.24
N GLY A 315 -17.78 -9.71 -3.23
CA GLY A 315 -16.95 -10.89 -2.92
C GLY A 315 -16.60 -11.03 -1.42
N VAL A 316 -17.26 -10.29 -0.53
CA VAL A 316 -17.01 -10.31 0.93
C VAL A 316 -18.05 -11.16 1.64
#